data_e031685bf0baa8ddd56175d4190f9f35
#
_entry.id   e031685bf0baa8ddd56175d4190f9f35
#
_cell.length_a   1.000
_cell.length_b   1.000
_cell.length_c   1.000
_cell.angle_alpha   90.00
_cell.angle_beta   90.00
_cell.angle_gamma   90.00
#
_symmetry.space_group_name_H-M   'P 1'
#
loop_
_entity.id
_entity.type
_entity.pdbx_description
1 polymer ?
#
loop_
_entity_poly.entity_id
_entity_poly.type
_entity_poly.pdbx_seq_one_letter_code
_entity_poly.pdbx_strand_id
1 'polypeptide(L)'
;MHELGVASEILDVALSEADRHAAKKVTSIRLRVGVLRAIEPENLSFLFEHLARGTLAEGADLLIQDDPVRVECAACGISEARSLVWECPRCRGARIALTGGDTLEVRFLDIGTSYHPLPVSYFSRLRFS
;
A
#
# COMPACT_ATOMS: atom_id res chain seq x y z
N MET A 1 9.10 -8.57 5.81
CA MET A 1 8.81 -7.21 6.27
C MET A 1 7.98 -7.24 7.54
N HIS A 2 8.15 -6.27 8.39
CA HIS A 2 7.48 -6.24 9.69
C HIS A 2 6.10 -5.61 9.56
N GLU A 3 5.06 -6.42 9.37
CA GLU A 3 3.69 -5.95 9.21
C GLU A 3 3.20 -5.12 10.40
N LEU A 4 3.68 -5.40 11.61
CA LEU A 4 3.31 -4.60 12.77
C LEU A 4 3.76 -3.14 12.64
N GLY A 5 5.01 -2.92 12.19
CA GLY A 5 5.51 -1.57 11.93
C GLY A 5 4.74 -0.86 10.84
N VAL A 6 4.41 -1.59 9.78
CA VAL A 6 3.60 -1.07 8.67
C VAL A 6 2.21 -0.67 9.17
N ALA A 7 1.56 -1.54 9.92
CA ALA A 7 0.23 -1.28 10.49
C ALA A 7 0.23 -0.04 11.40
N SER A 8 1.27 0.10 12.22
CA SER A 8 1.41 1.24 13.12
C SER A 8 1.55 2.55 12.34
N GLU A 9 2.37 2.57 11.29
CA GLU A 9 2.54 3.76 10.46
C GLU A 9 1.26 4.13 9.70
N ILE A 10 0.57 3.15 9.18
CA ILE A 10 -0.71 3.38 8.51
C ILE A 10 -1.71 4.02 9.47
N LEU A 11 -1.78 3.50 10.68
CA LEU A 11 -2.67 4.04 11.70
C LEU A 11 -2.30 5.49 12.04
N ASP A 12 -1.02 5.78 12.24
CA ASP A 12 -0.55 7.13 12.54
C ASP A 12 -0.93 8.12 11.44
N VAL A 13 -0.75 7.74 10.18
CA VAL A 13 -1.13 8.58 9.04
C VAL A 13 -2.64 8.80 9.03
N ALA A 14 -3.42 7.75 9.25
CA ALA A 14 -4.88 7.83 9.23
C ALA A 14 -5.41 8.73 10.35
N LEU A 15 -4.90 8.57 11.57
CA LEU A 15 -5.34 9.37 12.70
C LEU A 15 -4.92 10.84 12.57
N SER A 16 -3.71 11.08 12.09
CA SER A 16 -3.21 12.44 11.85
C SER A 16 -4.07 13.16 10.81
N GLU A 17 -4.41 12.48 9.73
CA GLU A 17 -5.21 13.08 8.68
C GLU A 17 -6.66 13.28 9.11
N ALA A 18 -7.22 12.34 9.86
CA ALA A 18 -8.56 12.47 10.42
C ALA A 18 -8.65 13.68 11.36
N ASP A 19 -7.61 13.89 12.18
CA ASP A 19 -7.55 15.04 13.08
C ASP A 19 -7.53 16.36 12.31
N ARG A 20 -6.77 16.42 11.24
CA ARG A 20 -6.69 17.63 10.38
C ARG A 20 -8.02 18.02 9.77
N HIS A 21 -8.90 17.06 9.53
CA HIS A 21 -10.22 17.27 8.95
C HIS A 21 -11.33 17.26 9.99
N ALA A 22 -10.98 17.24 11.29
CA ALA A 22 -11.94 17.15 12.39
C ALA A 22 -12.91 15.98 12.22
N ALA A 23 -12.43 14.88 11.63
CA ALA A 23 -13.23 13.69 11.41
C ALA A 23 -13.49 12.98 12.73
N LYS A 24 -14.67 12.40 12.87
CA LYS A 24 -15.05 11.66 14.06
C LYS A 24 -14.79 10.16 13.92
N LYS A 25 -14.60 9.70 12.70
CA LYS A 25 -14.41 8.28 12.41
C LYS A 25 -13.70 8.09 11.09
N VAL A 26 -12.85 7.06 11.03
CA VAL A 26 -12.26 6.56 9.79
C VAL A 26 -12.95 5.23 9.49
N THR A 27 -13.56 5.08 8.33
CA THR A 27 -14.33 3.90 7.97
C THR A 27 -13.55 2.94 7.07
N SER A 28 -12.67 3.45 6.24
CA SER A 28 -11.78 2.62 5.44
C SER A 28 -10.50 3.36 5.09
N ILE A 29 -9.46 2.59 4.79
CA ILE A 29 -8.16 3.10 4.38
C ILE A 29 -7.75 2.31 3.14
N ARG A 30 -7.46 3.02 2.06
CA ARG A 30 -7.05 2.39 0.81
C ARG A 30 -5.54 2.49 0.64
N LEU A 31 -4.92 1.33 0.52
CA LEU A 31 -3.48 1.20 0.39
C LEU A 31 -3.11 0.70 -0.99
N ARG A 32 -1.92 1.07 -1.42
CA ARG A 32 -1.27 0.48 -2.58
C ARG A 32 0.04 -0.13 -2.10
N VAL A 33 0.18 -1.43 -2.28
CA VAL A 33 1.32 -2.19 -1.76
C VAL A 33 2.00 -2.94 -2.90
N GLY A 34 3.29 -2.65 -3.12
CA GLY A 34 4.07 -3.32 -4.13
C GLY A 34 4.32 -4.79 -3.80
N VAL A 35 4.25 -5.64 -4.80
CA VAL A 35 4.41 -7.09 -4.62
C VAL A 35 5.78 -7.46 -4.05
N LEU A 36 6.79 -6.61 -4.25
CA LEU A 36 8.14 -6.84 -3.72
C LEU A 36 8.28 -6.52 -2.24
N ARG A 37 7.28 -5.88 -1.63
CA ARG A 37 7.30 -5.57 -0.20
C ARG A 37 7.12 -6.80 0.67
N ALA A 38 6.62 -7.90 0.08
CA ALA A 38 6.40 -9.17 0.78
C ALA A 38 5.51 -9.00 2.03
N ILE A 39 4.50 -8.15 1.93
CA ILE A 39 3.53 -7.93 2.99
C ILE A 39 2.39 -8.91 2.81
N GLU A 40 2.08 -9.64 3.88
CA GLU A 40 0.94 -10.55 3.92
C GLU A 40 -0.32 -9.74 4.23
N PRO A 41 -1.26 -9.59 3.28
CA PRO A 41 -2.43 -8.71 3.47
C PRO A 41 -3.29 -9.08 4.68
N GLU A 42 -3.54 -10.37 4.88
CA GLU A 42 -4.37 -10.82 5.99
C GLU A 42 -3.73 -10.54 7.33
N ASN A 43 -2.43 -10.74 7.43
CA ASN A 43 -1.68 -10.47 8.65
C ASN A 43 -1.63 -8.96 8.92
N LEU A 44 -1.43 -8.16 7.90
CA LEU A 44 -1.46 -6.71 8.03
C LEU A 44 -2.82 -6.23 8.54
N SER A 45 -3.90 -6.71 7.95
CA SER A 45 -5.26 -6.34 8.35
C SER A 45 -5.57 -6.76 9.78
N PHE A 46 -5.14 -7.94 10.19
CA PHE A 46 -5.32 -8.44 11.54
C PHE A 46 -4.59 -7.54 12.57
N LEU A 47 -3.33 -7.22 12.29
CA LEU A 47 -2.55 -6.36 13.19
C LEU A 47 -3.11 -4.95 13.24
N PHE A 48 -3.54 -4.43 12.11
CA PHE A 48 -4.16 -3.10 12.05
C PHE A 48 -5.42 -3.06 12.90
N GLU A 49 -6.27 -4.07 12.80
CA GLU A 49 -7.49 -4.16 13.60
C GLU A 49 -7.19 -4.08 15.09
N HIS A 50 -6.16 -4.80 15.53
CA HIS A 50 -5.72 -4.76 16.92
C HIS A 50 -5.24 -3.36 17.35
N LEU A 51 -4.39 -2.74 16.55
CA LEU A 51 -3.85 -1.43 16.88
C LEU A 51 -4.90 -0.32 16.84
N ALA A 52 -5.90 -0.47 16.00
CA ALA A 52 -6.94 0.55 15.82
C ALA A 52 -7.99 0.58 16.94
N ARG A 53 -8.02 -0.42 17.80
CA ARG A 53 -8.99 -0.47 18.90
C ARG A 53 -8.87 0.75 19.82
N GLY A 54 -10.00 1.36 20.12
CA GLY A 54 -10.05 2.56 20.96
C GLY A 54 -9.66 3.84 20.24
N THR A 55 -9.44 3.80 18.92
CA THR A 55 -9.13 4.98 18.11
C THR A 55 -10.28 5.30 17.16
N LEU A 56 -10.16 6.43 16.46
CA LEU A 56 -11.13 6.80 15.42
C LEU A 56 -11.17 5.81 14.26
N ALA A 57 -10.15 5.00 14.11
CA ALA A 57 -10.04 4.00 13.05
C ALA A 57 -10.51 2.61 13.48
N GLU A 58 -11.08 2.46 14.67
CA GLU A 58 -11.62 1.18 15.12
C GLU A 58 -12.68 0.69 14.15
N GLY A 59 -12.55 -0.55 13.69
CA GLY A 59 -13.46 -1.13 12.72
C GLY A 59 -13.23 -0.70 11.28
N ALA A 60 -12.23 0.13 11.02
CA ALA A 60 -11.92 0.55 9.64
C ALA A 60 -11.41 -0.62 8.81
N ASP A 61 -11.85 -0.68 7.56
CA ASP A 61 -11.38 -1.68 6.60
C ASP A 61 -10.08 -1.21 5.94
N LEU A 62 -9.12 -2.11 5.84
CA LEU A 62 -7.96 -1.91 4.99
C LEU A 62 -8.24 -2.50 3.61
N LEU A 63 -8.26 -1.65 2.60
CA LEU A 63 -8.47 -2.05 1.21
C LEU A 63 -7.11 -2.00 0.52
N ILE A 64 -6.53 -3.16 0.28
CA ILE A 64 -5.17 -3.28 -0.22
C ILE A 64 -5.18 -3.58 -1.71
N GLN A 65 -4.57 -2.69 -2.48
CA GLN A 65 -4.38 -2.88 -3.91
C GLN A 65 -2.92 -3.27 -4.16
N ASP A 66 -2.72 -4.37 -4.85
CA ASP A 66 -1.39 -4.81 -5.25
C ASP A 66 -0.84 -3.92 -6.35
N ASP A 67 0.46 -3.66 -6.28
CA ASP A 67 1.19 -2.94 -7.31
C ASP A 67 2.26 -3.88 -7.88
N PRO A 68 2.09 -4.35 -9.12
CA PRO A 68 3.02 -5.33 -9.69
C PRO A 68 4.33 -4.70 -10.13
N VAL A 69 5.32 -5.55 -10.39
CA VAL A 69 6.55 -5.17 -11.04
C VAL A 69 6.27 -4.94 -12.52
N ARG A 70 6.74 -3.83 -13.05
CA ARG A 70 6.65 -3.53 -14.47
C ARG A 70 7.91 -4.04 -15.17
N VAL A 71 7.71 -4.85 -16.19
CA VAL A 71 8.79 -5.44 -16.98
C VAL A 71 8.79 -4.78 -18.35
N GLU A 72 9.88 -4.14 -18.70
CA GLU A 72 10.08 -3.56 -20.03
C GLU A 72 11.04 -4.44 -20.82
N CYS A 73 10.53 -5.08 -21.86
CA CYS A 73 11.30 -5.95 -22.73
C CYS A 73 11.61 -5.23 -24.04
N ALA A 74 12.84 -5.34 -24.52
CA ALA A 74 13.23 -4.70 -25.78
C ALA A 74 12.44 -5.24 -26.98
N ALA A 75 12.03 -6.50 -26.95
CA ALA A 75 11.30 -7.15 -28.04
C ALA A 75 9.78 -7.12 -27.85
N CYS A 76 9.30 -7.34 -26.62
CA CYS A 76 7.88 -7.53 -26.37
C CYS A 76 7.14 -6.30 -25.84
N GLY A 77 7.88 -5.26 -25.41
CA GLY A 77 7.28 -4.10 -24.78
C GLY A 77 7.03 -4.31 -23.31
N ILE A 78 5.93 -3.75 -22.79
CA ILE A 78 5.64 -3.70 -21.36
C ILE A 78 4.74 -4.85 -20.94
N SER A 79 5.09 -5.49 -19.82
CA SER A 79 4.27 -6.49 -19.16
C SER A 79 4.41 -6.32 -17.65
N GLU A 80 3.68 -7.14 -16.88
CA GLU A 80 3.69 -7.08 -15.44
C GLU A 80 4.08 -8.43 -14.85
N ALA A 81 4.74 -8.40 -13.69
CA ALA A 81 5.09 -9.60 -12.94
C ALA A 81 4.79 -9.39 -11.48
N ARG A 82 4.49 -10.48 -10.78
CA ARG A 82 4.17 -10.45 -9.36
C ARG A 82 5.37 -10.76 -8.46
N SER A 83 6.54 -10.89 -9.06
CA SER A 83 7.80 -11.11 -8.35
C SER A 83 8.94 -10.63 -9.21
N LEU A 84 10.16 -10.62 -8.66
CA LEU A 84 11.36 -10.36 -9.44
C LEU A 84 11.51 -11.44 -10.49
N VAL A 85 11.81 -11.03 -11.71
CA VAL A 85 12.05 -11.95 -12.83
C VAL A 85 13.39 -11.59 -13.47
N TRP A 86 14.04 -12.59 -14.04
CA TRP A 86 15.34 -12.44 -14.69
C TRP A 86 15.24 -12.51 -16.22
N GLU A 87 14.05 -12.82 -16.70
CA GLU A 87 13.77 -12.93 -18.12
C GLU A 87 12.36 -12.42 -18.43
N CYS A 88 12.12 -12.05 -19.66
CA CYS A 88 10.79 -11.61 -20.09
C CYS A 88 9.77 -12.73 -19.95
N PRO A 89 8.62 -12.50 -19.30
CA PRO A 89 7.60 -13.54 -19.17
C PRO A 89 7.01 -14.03 -20.50
N ARG A 90 7.15 -13.23 -21.56
CA ARG A 90 6.61 -13.57 -22.88
C ARG A 90 7.60 -14.29 -23.78
N CYS A 91 8.79 -13.71 -23.97
CA CYS A 91 9.78 -14.24 -24.91
C CYS A 91 10.98 -14.91 -24.23
N ARG A 92 11.07 -14.78 -22.90
CA ARG A 92 12.19 -15.30 -22.08
C ARG A 92 13.55 -14.68 -22.41
N GLY A 93 13.55 -13.55 -23.12
CA GLY A 93 14.78 -12.82 -23.37
C GLY A 93 15.30 -12.14 -22.10
N ALA A 94 16.61 -11.91 -22.04
CA ALA A 94 17.26 -11.33 -20.88
C ALA A 94 17.36 -9.80 -20.94
N ARG A 95 16.95 -9.18 -22.03
CA ARG A 95 16.99 -7.72 -22.20
C ARG A 95 15.75 -7.08 -21.62
N ILE A 96 15.70 -7.00 -20.30
CA ILE A 96 14.56 -6.43 -19.59
C ILE A 96 15.04 -5.37 -18.60
N ALA A 97 14.16 -4.42 -18.31
CA ALA A 97 14.28 -3.46 -17.21
C ALA A 97 13.09 -3.64 -16.29
N LEU A 98 13.33 -3.60 -15.00
CA LEU A 98 12.29 -3.76 -13.99
C LEU A 98 12.08 -2.44 -13.26
N THR A 99 10.81 -2.06 -13.09
CA THR A 99 10.44 -0.88 -12.31
C THR A 99 9.20 -1.18 -11.48
N GLY A 100 9.03 -0.43 -10.39
CA GLY A 100 7.84 -0.59 -9.54
C GLY A 100 7.89 -1.83 -8.66
N GLY A 101 6.75 -2.17 -8.09
CA GLY A 101 6.62 -3.32 -7.20
C GLY A 101 7.09 -3.08 -5.79
N ASP A 102 7.63 -1.92 -5.48
CA ASP A 102 8.16 -1.56 -4.16
C ASP A 102 7.34 -0.48 -3.45
N THR A 103 6.18 -0.17 -3.98
CA THR A 103 5.29 0.86 -3.48
C THR A 103 4.74 0.50 -2.09
N LEU A 104 4.59 1.51 -1.25
CA LEU A 104 3.84 1.39 -0.01
C LEU A 104 3.23 2.75 0.27
N GLU A 105 1.94 2.89 -0.04
CA GLU A 105 1.24 4.18 -0.01
C GLU A 105 -0.13 4.06 0.64
N VAL A 106 -0.47 5.06 1.46
CA VAL A 106 -1.86 5.29 1.84
C VAL A 106 -2.43 6.25 0.81
N ARG A 107 -3.40 5.77 0.03
CA ARG A 107 -3.94 6.53 -1.09
C ARG A 107 -5.16 7.35 -0.71
N PHE A 108 -6.05 6.78 0.06
CA PHE A 108 -7.34 7.40 0.40
C PHE A 108 -7.78 7.03 1.79
N LEU A 109 -8.49 7.95 2.42
CA LEU A 109 -9.22 7.71 3.65
C LEU A 109 -10.70 7.99 3.41
N ASP A 110 -11.55 7.10 3.90
CA ASP A 110 -12.98 7.39 3.99
C ASP A 110 -13.28 7.78 5.43
N ILE A 111 -13.75 9.00 5.64
CA ILE A 111 -14.04 9.55 6.94
C ILE A 111 -15.52 9.88 7.05
N GLY A 112 -16.28 8.95 7.57
CA GLY A 112 -17.73 9.07 7.63
C GLY A 112 -18.34 8.94 6.24
N THR A 113 -18.97 10.02 5.73
CA THR A 113 -19.60 10.04 4.41
C THR A 113 -18.70 10.64 3.33
N SER A 114 -17.50 11.09 3.70
CA SER A 114 -16.59 11.78 2.81
C SER A 114 -15.40 10.93 2.43
N TYR A 115 -14.98 11.09 1.20
CA TYR A 115 -13.83 10.42 0.62
C TYR A 115 -12.71 11.45 0.50
N HIS A 116 -11.56 11.14 1.10
CA HIS A 116 -10.41 12.04 1.10
C HIS A 116 -9.19 11.43 0.45
N PRO A 117 -8.80 11.89 -0.74
CA PRO A 117 -7.49 11.53 -1.30
C PRO A 117 -6.40 12.19 -0.46
N LEU A 118 -5.31 11.46 -0.22
CA LEU A 118 -4.18 12.01 0.51
C LEU A 118 -3.21 12.69 -0.43
N PRO A 119 -2.57 13.79 0.01
CA PRO A 119 -1.50 14.40 -0.76
C PRO A 119 -0.34 13.42 -1.00
N VAL A 120 0.35 13.57 -2.13
CA VAL A 120 1.50 12.72 -2.48
C VAL A 120 2.57 12.74 -1.38
N SER A 121 2.71 13.85 -0.67
CA SER A 121 3.66 13.98 0.42
C SER A 121 3.46 12.99 1.56
N TYR A 122 2.27 12.44 1.72
CA TYR A 122 2.01 11.42 2.75
C TYR A 122 2.60 10.06 2.38
N PHE A 123 2.79 9.79 1.10
CA PHE A 123 3.33 8.51 0.65
C PHE A 123 4.78 8.32 1.11
N SER A 124 5.53 9.41 1.15
CA SER A 124 6.93 9.37 1.58
C SER A 124 7.10 9.17 3.09
N ARG A 125 6.02 9.28 3.86
CA ARG A 125 6.08 9.04 5.32
C ARG A 125 6.15 7.57 5.68
N LEU A 126 5.71 6.70 4.77
CA LEU A 126 5.77 5.25 5.00
C LEU A 126 7.18 4.78 4.66
N ARG A 127 8.07 4.87 5.63
CA ARG A 127 9.48 4.52 5.47
C ARG A 127 9.77 3.21 6.16
N PHE A 128 9.97 2.17 5.36
CA PHE A 128 10.37 0.86 5.86
C PHE A 128 11.63 0.42 5.12
N SER A 129 12.62 0.07 5.89
CA SER A 129 13.86 -0.48 5.36
C SER A 129 13.70 -1.96 5.05
#